data_13f5749bfe17b224782638c6a75d3453
#
_entry.id   13f5749bfe17b224782638c6a75d3453
#
_cell.length_a   1.000
_cell.length_b   1.000
_cell.length_c   1.000
_cell.angle_alpha   90.00
_cell.angle_beta   90.00
_cell.angle_gamma   90.00
#
_symmetry.space_group_name_H-M   'P 1'
#
loop_
_entity.id
_entity.type
_entity.pdbx_description
1 polymer ?
#
loop_
_entity_poly.entity_id
_entity_poly.type
_entity_poly.pdbx_seq_one_letter_code
_entity_poly.pdbx_strand_id
1 'polypeptide(L)'
;LDKLLADKNSTYLKSPAGIFTLATIPADQINVQDTINSAKLTFTRYNDVVDSPFKLNIPSTVLLVRRDDYLNGFFENYQVNDSKESYLASFNKSTNTYQFSNIARLITRMAKEKKEGKATANWNKVLLIPVQPTKDSSGNIVKLNHDFSMSSARLVGGKTDKIKLEVIYTNFKSQKRE
;
A
#
# COMPACT_ATOMS: atom_id res chain seq x y z
N LEU A 1 7.48 -14.10 16.20
CA LEU A 1 7.85 -12.98 15.31
C LEU A 1 9.04 -13.36 14.45
N ASP A 2 10.09 -13.96 15.01
CA ASP A 2 11.36 -14.27 14.33
C ASP A 2 11.18 -15.16 13.08
N LYS A 3 10.30 -16.15 13.14
CA LYS A 3 9.95 -16.98 11.97
C LYS A 3 9.34 -16.18 10.81
N LEU A 4 8.56 -15.13 11.11
CA LEU A 4 7.98 -14.25 10.08
C LEU A 4 9.03 -13.32 9.48
N LEU A 5 9.97 -12.84 10.30
CA LEU A 5 11.07 -11.98 9.86
C LEU A 5 12.14 -12.76 9.07
N ALA A 6 12.27 -14.06 9.32
CA ALA A 6 13.19 -14.95 8.59
C ALA A 6 12.69 -15.28 7.17
N ASP A 7 11.39 -15.13 6.90
CA ASP A 7 10.83 -15.38 5.57
C ASP A 7 11.21 -14.24 4.60
N LYS A 8 12.08 -14.57 3.65
CA LYS A 8 12.62 -13.59 2.68
C LYS A 8 11.74 -13.39 1.45
N ASN A 9 10.70 -14.21 1.29
CA ASN A 9 9.86 -14.23 0.09
C ASN A 9 8.44 -13.73 0.34
N SER A 10 8.10 -13.51 1.60
CA SER A 10 6.74 -13.13 1.98
C SER A 10 6.73 -11.92 2.90
N THR A 11 5.61 -11.24 2.89
CA THR A 11 5.25 -10.25 3.90
C THR A 11 3.88 -10.59 4.47
N TYR A 12 3.54 -10.02 5.60
CA TYR A 12 2.40 -10.49 6.39
C TYR A 12 1.49 -9.34 6.84
N LEU A 13 0.20 -9.66 6.88
CA LEU A 13 -0.82 -8.88 7.58
C LEU A 13 -1.39 -9.76 8.69
N LYS A 14 -1.42 -9.29 9.93
CA LYS A 14 -2.06 -9.99 11.05
C LYS A 14 -2.75 -9.02 12.00
N SER A 15 -4.04 -9.21 12.15
CA SER A 15 -4.88 -8.52 13.12
C SER A 15 -5.37 -9.50 14.19
N PRO A 16 -5.52 -9.05 15.44
CA PRO A 16 -5.21 -7.72 15.98
C PRO A 16 -3.74 -7.54 16.36
N ALA A 17 -2.84 -8.44 15.96
CA ALA A 17 -1.43 -8.47 16.38
C ALA A 17 -0.59 -7.26 15.89
N GLY A 18 -1.17 -6.38 15.05
CA GLY A 18 -0.49 -5.16 14.57
C GLY A 18 0.68 -5.44 13.62
N ILE A 19 0.66 -6.57 12.88
CA ILE A 19 1.68 -6.88 11.88
C ILE A 19 1.22 -6.34 10.55
N PHE A 20 1.98 -5.38 10.02
CA PHE A 20 1.71 -4.68 8.77
C PHE A 20 2.81 -4.94 7.75
N THR A 21 2.46 -4.85 6.47
CA THR A 21 3.43 -4.93 5.39
C THR A 21 4.05 -3.56 5.14
N LEU A 22 5.39 -3.48 5.18
CA LEU A 22 6.15 -2.32 4.75
C LEU A 22 6.66 -2.57 3.32
N ALA A 23 6.33 -1.68 2.40
CA ALA A 23 6.82 -1.72 1.03
C ALA A 23 7.59 -0.44 0.67
N THR A 24 8.58 -0.59 -0.21
CA THR A 24 9.34 0.54 -0.76
C THR A 24 8.92 0.77 -2.22
N ILE A 25 8.52 1.97 -2.53
CA ILE A 25 8.16 2.39 -3.89
C ILE A 25 9.42 2.95 -4.57
N PRO A 26 9.82 2.46 -5.76
CA PRO A 26 11.00 2.93 -6.47
C PRO A 26 10.73 4.27 -7.20
N ALA A 27 10.28 5.28 -6.47
CA ALA A 27 9.90 6.58 -7.03
C ALA A 27 11.09 7.41 -7.51
N ASP A 28 12.31 7.05 -7.13
CA ASP A 28 13.56 7.62 -7.62
C ASP A 28 13.89 7.24 -9.08
N GLN A 29 13.29 6.17 -9.59
CA GLN A 29 13.42 5.75 -10.99
C GLN A 29 12.52 6.55 -11.95
N ILE A 30 11.67 7.41 -11.41
CA ILE A 30 10.72 8.20 -12.19
C ILE A 30 11.26 9.61 -12.37
N ASN A 31 11.35 10.04 -13.64
CA ASN A 31 11.73 11.42 -13.93
C ASN A 31 10.57 12.36 -13.55
N VAL A 32 10.87 13.37 -12.73
CA VAL A 32 9.89 14.35 -12.24
C VAL A 32 9.29 15.22 -13.37
N GLN A 33 9.95 15.23 -14.55
CA GLN A 33 9.42 15.93 -15.72
C GLN A 33 8.39 15.10 -16.49
N ASP A 34 8.34 13.79 -16.24
CA ASP A 34 7.35 12.91 -16.86
C ASP A 34 6.01 13.04 -16.15
N THR A 35 4.92 12.96 -16.91
CA THR A 35 3.59 12.92 -16.34
C THR A 35 3.16 11.47 -16.13
N ILE A 36 2.98 11.09 -14.86
CA ILE A 36 2.42 9.77 -14.53
C ILE A 36 0.91 9.81 -14.78
N ASN A 37 0.45 9.06 -15.79
CA ASN A 37 -0.96 8.99 -16.13
C ASN A 37 -1.71 8.02 -15.22
N SER A 38 -1.10 6.89 -14.89
CA SER A 38 -1.65 5.87 -14.01
C SER A 38 -0.53 5.09 -13.34
N ALA A 39 -0.78 4.66 -12.10
CA ALA A 39 0.12 3.75 -11.39
C ALA A 39 -0.71 2.75 -10.59
N LYS A 40 -0.60 1.48 -10.94
CA LYS A 40 -1.33 0.38 -10.29
C LYS A 40 -0.38 -0.44 -9.42
N LEU A 41 -0.73 -0.60 -8.15
CA LEU A 41 0.01 -1.40 -7.18
C LEU A 41 -0.82 -2.62 -6.78
N THR A 42 -0.24 -3.80 -6.91
CA THR A 42 -0.93 -5.07 -6.64
C THR A 42 -0.13 -5.90 -5.63
N PHE A 43 -0.81 -6.31 -4.55
CA PHE A 43 -0.33 -7.27 -3.58
C PHE A 43 -1.06 -8.59 -3.77
N THR A 44 -0.32 -9.64 -4.11
CA THR A 44 -0.86 -10.99 -4.31
C THR A 44 -0.73 -11.78 -3.01
N ARG A 45 -1.77 -12.47 -2.61
CA ARG A 45 -1.75 -13.36 -1.46
C ARG A 45 -1.30 -14.76 -1.89
N TYR A 46 -0.50 -15.44 -1.09
CA TYR A 46 -0.25 -16.86 -1.26
C TYR A 46 -1.52 -17.68 -0.98
N ASN A 47 -1.77 -18.70 -1.81
CA ASN A 47 -2.87 -19.66 -1.60
C ASN A 47 -2.44 -20.76 -0.64
N ASP A 48 -2.03 -20.39 0.57
CA ASP A 48 -1.70 -21.38 1.58
C ASP A 48 -2.97 -22.11 2.00
N VAL A 49 -3.01 -23.41 1.77
CA VAL A 49 -4.05 -24.28 2.31
C VAL A 49 -3.68 -24.52 3.77
N VAL A 50 -4.35 -23.81 4.67
CA VAL A 50 -4.24 -24.09 6.11
C VAL A 50 -5.33 -25.08 6.46
N ASP A 51 -4.97 -26.34 6.59
CA ASP A 51 -5.83 -27.37 7.14
C ASP A 51 -5.79 -27.28 8.69
N SER A 52 -6.59 -26.36 9.21
CA SER A 52 -6.68 -26.12 10.64
C SER A 52 -8.09 -25.66 11.00
N PRO A 53 -8.68 -26.20 12.08
CA PRO A 53 -9.95 -25.72 12.61
C PRO A 53 -9.90 -24.24 13.07
N PHE A 54 -8.69 -23.69 13.24
CA PHE A 54 -8.44 -22.29 13.65
C PHE A 54 -8.01 -21.41 12.47
N LYS A 55 -8.53 -21.67 11.27
CA LYS A 55 -8.25 -20.86 10.09
C LYS A 55 -8.73 -19.43 10.30
N LEU A 56 -7.80 -18.48 10.25
CA LEU A 56 -8.10 -17.05 10.34
C LEU A 56 -8.71 -16.53 9.05
N ASN A 57 -9.58 -15.54 9.16
CA ASN A 57 -10.12 -14.83 8.01
C ASN A 57 -9.02 -14.03 7.29
N ILE A 58 -9.29 -13.67 6.04
CA ILE A 58 -8.45 -12.74 5.28
C ILE A 58 -8.94 -11.32 5.57
N PRO A 59 -8.06 -10.34 5.84
CA PRO A 59 -8.46 -8.95 5.98
C PRO A 59 -9.29 -8.51 4.76
N SER A 60 -10.51 -8.04 4.98
CA SER A 60 -11.42 -7.66 3.88
C SER A 60 -11.03 -6.38 3.19
N THR A 61 -10.47 -5.44 3.94
CA THR A 61 -10.07 -4.12 3.47
C THR A 61 -8.71 -3.75 4.03
N VAL A 62 -7.89 -3.16 3.19
CA VAL A 62 -6.55 -2.67 3.57
C VAL A 62 -6.38 -1.22 3.15
N LEU A 63 -5.64 -0.48 3.96
CA LEU A 63 -5.21 0.89 3.74
C LEU A 63 -3.77 0.89 3.26
N LEU A 64 -3.49 1.63 2.19
CA LEU A 64 -2.14 2.00 1.79
C LEU A 64 -1.90 3.46 2.21
N VAL A 65 -0.90 3.69 3.04
CA VAL A 65 -0.55 5.00 3.57
C VAL A 65 0.97 5.15 3.62
N ARG A 66 1.49 6.38 3.50
CA ARG A 66 2.92 6.64 3.70
C ARG A 66 3.31 6.34 5.15
N ARG A 67 4.52 5.81 5.31
CA ARG A 67 5.02 5.53 6.67
C ARG A 67 5.10 6.78 7.53
N ASP A 68 5.52 7.90 6.96
CA ASP A 68 5.61 9.16 7.70
C ASP A 68 4.24 9.67 8.15
N ASP A 69 3.23 9.59 7.26
CA ASP A 69 1.87 10.02 7.60
C ASP A 69 1.26 9.13 8.70
N TYR A 70 1.54 7.82 8.67
CA TYR A 70 1.15 6.91 9.73
C TYR A 70 1.80 7.27 11.08
N LEU A 71 3.12 7.54 11.08
CA LEU A 71 3.86 7.92 12.29
C LEU A 71 3.47 9.29 12.83
N ASN A 72 2.97 10.18 11.97
CA ASN A 72 2.48 11.51 12.35
C ASN A 72 1.00 11.51 12.77
N GLY A 73 0.46 10.35 13.14
CA GLY A 73 -0.88 10.24 13.72
C GLY A 73 -1.99 10.20 12.67
N PHE A 74 -1.83 9.41 11.61
CA PHE A 74 -2.84 9.27 10.56
C PHE A 74 -4.23 8.93 11.13
N PHE A 75 -4.30 7.97 12.07
CA PHE A 75 -5.57 7.52 12.64
C PHE A 75 -6.17 8.50 13.64
N GLU A 76 -5.37 9.36 14.23
CA GLU A 76 -5.81 10.43 15.14
C GLU A 76 -6.26 11.68 14.39
N ASN A 77 -5.57 12.05 13.32
CA ASN A 77 -5.75 13.30 12.61
C ASN A 77 -6.53 13.16 11.29
N TYR A 78 -6.41 12.00 10.63
CA TYR A 78 -7.02 11.71 9.33
C TYR A 78 -8.04 10.59 9.47
N GLN A 79 -9.27 10.95 9.76
CA GLN A 79 -10.36 9.99 10.00
C GLN A 79 -10.94 9.41 8.70
N VAL A 80 -10.73 10.09 7.58
CA VAL A 80 -11.36 9.75 6.29
C VAL A 80 -10.28 9.42 5.27
N ASN A 81 -10.57 8.44 4.40
CA ASN A 81 -9.73 8.15 3.26
C ASN A 81 -9.61 9.37 2.34
N ASP A 82 -8.39 9.82 2.07
CA ASP A 82 -8.07 10.84 1.08
C ASP A 82 -7.16 10.22 0.01
N SER A 83 -7.68 10.09 -1.20
CA SER A 83 -6.95 9.52 -2.35
C SER A 83 -5.67 10.26 -2.75
N LYS A 84 -5.35 11.39 -2.12
CA LYS A 84 -4.06 12.09 -2.29
C LYS A 84 -2.99 11.54 -1.35
N GLU A 85 -3.38 11.13 -0.16
CA GLU A 85 -2.50 10.75 0.94
C GLU A 85 -2.62 9.27 1.30
N SER A 86 -3.81 8.68 1.09
CA SER A 86 -4.12 7.30 1.43
C SER A 86 -5.06 6.65 0.42
N TYR A 87 -5.02 5.34 0.35
CA TYR A 87 -5.80 4.55 -0.60
C TYR A 87 -6.37 3.32 0.07
N LEU A 88 -7.58 2.93 -0.29
CA LEU A 88 -8.21 1.69 0.17
C LEU A 88 -8.29 0.66 -0.95
N ALA A 89 -8.11 -0.60 -0.59
CA ALA A 89 -8.36 -1.73 -1.45
C ALA A 89 -9.11 -2.82 -0.70
N SER A 90 -10.13 -3.38 -1.34
CA SER A 90 -10.80 -4.58 -0.85
C SER A 90 -10.14 -5.84 -1.41
N PHE A 91 -10.18 -6.93 -0.63
CA PHE A 91 -9.67 -8.21 -1.09
C PHE A 91 -10.51 -8.76 -2.24
N ASN A 92 -9.88 -8.99 -3.37
CA ASN A 92 -10.51 -9.64 -4.51
C ASN A 92 -10.27 -11.15 -4.45
N LYS A 93 -11.32 -11.90 -4.17
CA LYS A 93 -11.26 -13.38 -4.04
C LYS A 93 -10.95 -14.06 -5.37
N SER A 94 -11.40 -13.52 -6.50
CA SER A 94 -11.21 -14.13 -7.82
C SER A 94 -9.76 -14.07 -8.29
N THR A 95 -9.07 -12.96 -7.99
CA THR A 95 -7.66 -12.77 -8.35
C THR A 95 -6.70 -13.03 -7.18
N ASN A 96 -7.23 -13.23 -5.98
CA ASN A 96 -6.46 -13.42 -4.73
C ASN A 96 -5.51 -12.25 -4.43
N THR A 97 -6.00 -11.01 -4.66
CA THR A 97 -5.16 -9.80 -4.57
C THR A 97 -5.84 -8.66 -3.81
N TYR A 98 -5.00 -7.73 -3.32
CA TYR A 98 -5.39 -6.35 -3.04
C TYR A 98 -4.81 -5.45 -4.14
N GLN A 99 -5.64 -4.67 -4.82
CA GLN A 99 -5.22 -3.83 -5.93
C GLN A 99 -5.59 -2.38 -5.68
N PHE A 100 -4.60 -1.50 -5.78
CA PHE A 100 -4.75 -0.06 -5.78
C PHE A 100 -4.65 0.42 -7.22
N SER A 101 -5.78 0.83 -7.80
CA SER A 101 -5.91 1.07 -9.24
C SER A 101 -5.13 2.29 -9.72
N ASN A 102 -4.97 3.31 -8.88
CA ASN A 102 -4.19 4.48 -9.27
C ASN A 102 -3.59 5.19 -8.06
N ILE A 103 -2.27 5.05 -7.89
CA ILE A 103 -1.47 5.74 -6.88
C ILE A 103 -0.50 6.76 -7.53
N ALA A 104 -0.79 7.24 -8.74
CA ALA A 104 0.08 8.16 -9.48
C ALA A 104 0.43 9.42 -8.68
N ARG A 105 -0.55 10.00 -7.98
CA ARG A 105 -0.33 11.21 -7.14
C ARG A 105 0.67 10.94 -6.02
N LEU A 106 0.58 9.79 -5.36
CA LEU A 106 1.50 9.39 -4.31
C LEU A 106 2.93 9.29 -4.85
N ILE A 107 3.12 8.61 -5.98
CA ILE A 107 4.44 8.43 -6.60
C ILE A 107 5.01 9.77 -7.05
N THR A 108 4.20 10.61 -7.71
CA THR A 108 4.61 11.96 -8.14
C THR A 108 5.06 12.81 -6.95
N ARG A 109 4.32 12.77 -5.84
CA ARG A 109 4.70 13.48 -4.61
C ARG A 109 6.03 13.00 -4.05
N MET A 110 6.22 11.68 -3.96
CA MET A 110 7.48 11.06 -3.49
C MET A 110 8.67 11.49 -4.35
N ALA A 111 8.55 11.40 -5.68
CA ALA A 111 9.60 11.80 -6.61
C ALA A 111 9.95 13.30 -6.48
N LYS A 112 8.93 14.16 -6.34
CA LYS A 112 9.09 15.60 -6.15
C LYS A 112 9.79 15.93 -4.85
N GLU A 113 9.37 15.35 -3.72
CA GLU A 113 10.02 15.56 -2.41
C GLU A 113 11.49 15.14 -2.44
N LYS A 114 11.82 14.04 -3.15
CA LYS A 114 13.20 13.59 -3.32
C LYS A 114 14.02 14.60 -4.10
N LYS A 115 13.49 15.12 -5.22
CA LYS A 115 14.18 16.10 -6.05
C LYS A 115 14.39 17.43 -5.33
N GLU A 116 13.44 17.87 -4.52
CA GLU A 116 13.52 19.12 -3.75
C GLU A 116 14.37 19.02 -2.49
N GLY A 117 14.97 17.87 -2.19
CA GLY A 117 15.76 17.66 -0.98
C GLY A 117 14.94 17.59 0.31
N LYS A 118 13.62 17.44 0.22
CA LYS A 118 12.69 17.35 1.35
C LYS A 118 12.42 15.90 1.80
N ALA A 119 13.11 14.94 1.20
CA ALA A 119 12.90 13.52 1.46
C ALA A 119 13.37 13.13 2.86
N THR A 120 12.49 12.52 3.64
CA THR A 120 12.81 11.92 4.94
C THR A 120 13.50 10.55 4.75
N ALA A 121 13.91 9.90 5.84
CA ALA A 121 14.42 8.52 5.80
C ALA A 121 13.35 7.48 5.35
N ASN A 122 12.08 7.88 5.35
CA ASN A 122 10.94 7.04 4.96
C ASN A 122 10.21 7.52 3.71
N TRP A 123 10.76 8.48 2.99
CA TRP A 123 10.11 9.22 1.91
C TRP A 123 9.39 8.35 0.86
N ASN A 124 9.92 7.15 0.57
CA ASN A 124 9.37 6.20 -0.40
C ASN A 124 8.80 4.93 0.23
N LYS A 125 8.58 4.94 1.55
CA LYS A 125 8.03 3.78 2.26
C LYS A 125 6.54 3.94 2.48
N VAL A 126 5.81 2.87 2.20
CA VAL A 126 4.36 2.77 2.42
C VAL A 126 4.05 1.59 3.31
N LEU A 127 3.00 1.73 4.10
CA LEU A 127 2.43 0.67 4.93
C LEU A 127 1.13 0.17 4.31
N LEU A 128 0.95 -1.14 4.32
CA LEU A 128 -0.31 -1.80 4.04
C LEU A 128 -0.88 -2.29 5.37
N ILE A 129 -2.03 -1.77 5.75
CA ILE A 129 -2.61 -1.94 7.09
C ILE A 129 -4.03 -2.48 6.96
N PRO A 130 -4.40 -3.58 7.63
CA PRO A 130 -5.79 -4.00 7.75
C PRO A 130 -6.63 -2.94 8.46
N VAL A 131 -7.73 -2.55 7.83
CA VAL A 131 -8.63 -1.51 8.38
C VAL A 131 -10.09 -1.89 8.25
N GLN A 132 -10.90 -1.28 9.12
CA GLN A 132 -12.34 -1.35 9.07
C GLN A 132 -12.91 0.05 8.80
N PRO A 133 -13.40 0.33 7.58
CA PRO A 133 -14.03 1.58 7.26
C PRO A 133 -15.43 1.66 7.86
N THR A 134 -15.75 2.77 8.49
CA THR A 134 -17.12 3.13 8.90
C THR A 134 -17.72 4.02 7.81
N LYS A 135 -18.93 3.67 7.38
CA LYS A 135 -19.67 4.40 6.34
C LYS A 135 -20.90 5.09 6.92
N ASP A 136 -21.25 6.23 6.34
CA ASP A 136 -22.53 6.90 6.59
C ASP A 136 -23.68 6.22 5.83
N SER A 137 -24.91 6.74 5.98
CA SER A 137 -26.11 6.25 5.28
C SER A 137 -26.04 6.38 3.76
N SER A 138 -25.19 7.26 3.25
CA SER A 138 -24.95 7.49 1.81
C SER A 138 -23.82 6.60 1.26
N GLY A 139 -23.18 5.78 2.12
CA GLY A 139 -22.08 4.90 1.74
C GLY A 139 -20.69 5.56 1.73
N ASN A 140 -20.58 6.83 2.12
CA ASN A 140 -19.30 7.52 2.21
C ASN A 140 -18.53 7.05 3.45
N ILE A 141 -17.22 6.93 3.32
CA ILE A 141 -16.36 6.57 4.45
C ILE A 141 -16.18 7.82 5.33
N VAL A 142 -16.65 7.73 6.57
CA VAL A 142 -16.56 8.80 7.56
C VAL A 142 -15.46 8.56 8.60
N LYS A 143 -15.00 7.32 8.73
CA LYS A 143 -13.94 6.97 9.66
C LYS A 143 -13.21 5.71 9.21
N LEU A 144 -11.90 5.67 9.48
CA LEU A 144 -11.07 4.47 9.36
C LEU A 144 -10.56 4.06 10.74
N ASN A 145 -10.75 2.79 11.07
CA ASN A 145 -10.22 2.20 12.29
C ASN A 145 -9.27 1.05 11.91
N HIS A 146 -8.34 0.71 12.79
CA HIS A 146 -7.62 -0.56 12.66
C HIS A 146 -8.60 -1.72 12.66
N ASP A 147 -8.32 -2.74 11.86
CA ASP A 147 -9.06 -4.00 11.94
C ASP A 147 -8.61 -4.76 13.20
N PHE A 148 -9.52 -4.97 14.15
CA PHE A 148 -9.29 -5.75 15.36
C PHE A 148 -9.84 -7.17 15.27
N SER A 149 -10.37 -7.57 14.11
CA SER A 149 -10.79 -8.94 13.87
C SER A 149 -9.59 -9.90 13.83
N MET A 150 -9.82 -11.17 14.11
CA MET A 150 -8.79 -12.19 13.96
C MET A 150 -8.62 -12.53 12.49
N SER A 151 -7.69 -11.85 11.82
CA SER A 151 -7.44 -12.03 10.40
C SER A 151 -5.95 -12.15 10.08
N SER A 152 -5.61 -12.86 9.01
CA SER A 152 -4.24 -13.04 8.57
C SER A 152 -4.15 -13.22 7.06
N ALA A 153 -3.13 -12.62 6.45
CA ALA A 153 -2.76 -12.88 5.08
C ALA A 153 -1.23 -12.93 4.93
N ARG A 154 -0.76 -13.93 4.18
CA ARG A 154 0.61 -14.03 3.70
C ARG A 154 0.64 -13.49 2.29
N LEU A 155 1.43 -12.46 2.04
CA LEU A 155 1.51 -11.79 0.75
C LEU A 155 2.86 -12.07 0.07
N VAL A 156 2.82 -12.15 -1.25
CA VAL A 156 4.03 -12.16 -2.08
C VAL A 156 4.75 -10.83 -1.87
N GLY A 157 6.01 -10.90 -1.55
CA GLY A 157 6.82 -9.69 -1.37
C GLY A 157 8.05 -9.95 -0.54
N GLY A 158 9.20 -9.88 -1.16
CA GLY A 158 10.48 -10.12 -0.53
C GLY A 158 11.63 -9.86 -1.50
N LYS A 159 12.73 -10.53 -1.27
CA LYS A 159 13.92 -10.37 -2.15
C LYS A 159 13.72 -11.05 -3.50
N THR A 160 13.09 -12.23 -3.52
CA THR A 160 12.89 -13.06 -4.71
C THR A 160 11.61 -12.70 -5.43
N ASP A 161 10.49 -12.73 -4.72
CA ASP A 161 9.18 -12.43 -5.28
C ASP A 161 8.80 -10.99 -4.96
N LYS A 162 8.64 -10.17 -5.99
CA LYS A 162 8.40 -8.74 -5.88
C LYS A 162 6.91 -8.40 -5.91
N ILE A 163 6.53 -7.38 -5.16
CA ILE A 163 5.23 -6.72 -5.28
C ILE A 163 5.15 -6.06 -6.66
N LYS A 164 4.01 -6.19 -7.34
CA LYS A 164 3.84 -5.69 -8.72
C LYS A 164 3.40 -4.23 -8.71
N LEU A 165 4.22 -3.36 -9.31
CA LEU A 165 3.92 -1.96 -9.60
C LEU A 165 3.95 -1.75 -11.12
N GLU A 166 2.84 -1.29 -11.69
CA GLU A 166 2.71 -0.93 -13.11
C GLU A 166 2.52 0.57 -13.20
N VAL A 167 3.39 1.26 -13.94
CA VAL A 167 3.33 2.72 -14.12
C VAL A 167 3.21 3.05 -15.60
N ILE A 168 2.20 3.84 -15.96
CA ILE A 168 2.00 4.40 -17.29
C ILE A 168 2.31 5.89 -17.20
N TYR A 169 3.26 6.35 -17.99
CA TYR A 169 3.69 7.75 -17.98
C TYR A 169 3.92 8.27 -19.41
N THR A 170 3.81 9.58 -19.57
CA THR A 170 4.15 10.29 -20.80
C THR A 170 5.48 11.01 -20.59
N ASN A 171 6.43 10.70 -21.48
CA ASN A 171 7.76 11.34 -21.48
C ASN A 171 7.73 12.54 -22.43
N PHE A 172 8.01 13.73 -21.91
CA PHE A 172 8.20 14.93 -22.70
C PHE A 172 9.68 15.10 -23.04
N LYS A 173 10.13 14.52 -24.15
CA LYS A 173 11.43 14.88 -24.70
C LYS A 173 11.37 16.34 -25.12
N SER A 174 12.15 17.20 -24.50
CA SER A 174 12.37 18.56 -25.00
C SER A 174 13.00 18.43 -26.39
N GLN A 175 12.25 18.73 -27.45
CA GLN A 175 12.88 18.98 -28.75
C GLN A 175 13.79 20.18 -28.59
N LYS A 176 15.11 19.98 -28.69
CA LYS A 176 16.03 21.07 -28.95
C LYS A 176 15.58 21.65 -30.28
N ARG A 177 15.02 22.85 -30.28
CA ARG A 177 14.94 23.69 -31.50
C ARG A 177 16.39 24.01 -31.87
N GLU A 178 16.83 23.45 -32.99
CA GLU A 178 18.05 23.91 -33.67
C GLU A 178 17.82 25.31 -34.22
#